data_b09d29b22ca9e9c47a3471a31bd48076
#
_entry.id   b09d29b22ca9e9c47a3471a31bd48076
#
_cell.length_a   1.000
_cell.length_b   1.000
_cell.length_c   1.000
_cell.angle_alpha   90.00
_cell.angle_beta   90.00
_cell.angle_gamma   90.00
#
_symmetry.space_group_name_H-M   'P 1'
#
loop_
_entity.id
_entity.type
_entity.pdbx_description
1 polymer ?
#
loop_
_entity_poly.entity_id
_entity_poly.type
_entity_poly.pdbx_seq_one_letter_code
_entity_poly.pdbx_strand_id
1 'polypeptide(L)'
;MKKIILVAFTLALLTSGCKVFKSSKKSQAATPRNETSADTKVFSVPVPQTDARVNPTSDAMSEPTSKAVTGKPVSVRSENFTLTNEDQATYGSKNFFIIVGSFKSNENAGNFKQELSKQGFKPIILHSETGNYRVCVDSFTDEAAARTRVQNIRTQYPKYADSWLLIRK
;
A
#
# COMPACT_ATOMS: atom_id res chain seq x y z
N MET A 1 53.45 15.95 -10.61
CA MET A 1 53.91 15.03 -11.67
C MET A 1 52.78 14.07 -11.98
N LYS A 2 52.25 14.20 -13.16
CA LYS A 2 51.08 13.52 -13.68
C LYS A 2 51.45 12.08 -14.04
N LYS A 3 50.67 11.10 -13.58
CA LYS A 3 50.71 9.75 -14.17
C LYS A 3 49.30 9.38 -14.60
N ILE A 4 49.07 9.60 -15.88
CA ILE A 4 47.91 9.12 -16.68
C ILE A 4 48.16 7.63 -16.94
N ILE A 5 47.32 6.75 -16.38
CA ILE A 5 47.31 5.35 -16.78
C ILE A 5 46.07 5.17 -17.65
N LEU A 6 46.34 5.12 -18.94
CA LEU A 6 45.43 4.76 -20.00
C LEU A 6 45.37 3.22 -20.03
N VAL A 7 44.29 2.65 -19.57
CA VAL A 7 44.02 1.23 -19.78
C VAL A 7 42.90 1.12 -20.82
N ALA A 8 43.36 0.85 -22.04
CA ALA A 8 42.46 0.39 -23.13
C ALA A 8 42.00 -1.01 -22.77
N PHE A 9 40.73 -1.20 -22.53
CA PHE A 9 40.13 -2.52 -22.40
C PHE A 9 39.31 -2.85 -23.63
N THR A 10 39.82 -3.81 -24.35
CA THR A 10 39.38 -4.37 -25.61
C THR A 10 37.98 -4.99 -25.51
N LEU A 11 37.20 -4.62 -26.50
CA LEU A 11 35.91 -5.14 -26.92
C LEU A 11 35.97 -6.66 -27.17
N ALA A 12 35.24 -7.45 -26.41
CA ALA A 12 34.95 -8.85 -26.75
C ALA A 12 33.43 -9.02 -26.86
N LEU A 13 32.97 -9.02 -28.12
CA LEU A 13 31.65 -9.48 -28.54
C LEU A 13 31.59 -11.00 -28.37
N LEU A 14 30.68 -11.49 -27.54
CA LEU A 14 30.21 -12.86 -27.63
C LEU A 14 28.67 -12.86 -27.67
N THR A 15 28.20 -13.05 -28.87
CA THR A 15 26.86 -13.47 -29.22
C THR A 15 26.59 -14.87 -28.72
N SER A 16 25.46 -15.12 -28.10
CA SER A 16 24.68 -16.35 -28.26
C SER A 16 23.56 -16.45 -27.23
N GLY A 17 22.36 -16.62 -27.73
CA GLY A 17 21.44 -17.61 -27.28
C GLY A 17 20.02 -17.13 -27.01
N CYS A 18 19.25 -16.84 -28.06
CA CYS A 18 17.80 -16.88 -28.00
C CYS A 18 17.34 -18.32 -27.65
N LYS A 19 16.73 -18.51 -26.48
CA LYS A 19 15.84 -19.65 -26.26
C LYS A 19 14.41 -19.15 -26.23
N VAL A 20 13.78 -19.29 -27.39
CA VAL A 20 12.35 -19.23 -27.62
C VAL A 20 11.69 -20.34 -26.79
N PHE A 21 10.94 -19.97 -25.75
CA PHE A 21 10.07 -20.92 -25.05
C PHE A 21 8.71 -20.94 -25.73
N LYS A 22 8.50 -22.03 -26.46
CA LYS A 22 7.34 -22.35 -27.29
C LYS A 22 6.12 -22.60 -26.39
N SER A 23 5.09 -21.78 -26.55
CA SER A 23 3.74 -21.96 -26.02
C SER A 23 3.15 -23.31 -26.49
N SER A 24 2.65 -24.10 -25.58
CA SER A 24 1.74 -25.20 -25.90
C SER A 24 0.33 -24.83 -25.51
N LYS A 25 -0.46 -24.47 -26.51
CA LYS A 25 -1.92 -24.54 -26.47
C LYS A 25 -2.33 -26.00 -26.39
N LYS A 26 -3.24 -26.33 -25.48
CA LYS A 26 -4.17 -27.43 -25.67
C LYS A 26 -5.56 -27.02 -25.27
N SER A 27 -6.37 -26.90 -26.30
CA SER A 27 -7.81 -26.75 -26.27
C SER A 27 -8.48 -28.06 -25.91
N GLN A 28 -9.62 -28.04 -25.23
CA GLN A 28 -10.86 -28.83 -25.44
C GLN A 28 -11.78 -28.47 -24.26
N ALA A 29 -12.82 -27.73 -24.43
CA ALA A 29 -14.15 -28.04 -24.96
C ALA A 29 -14.88 -29.15 -24.17
N ALA A 30 -15.85 -28.75 -23.39
CA ALA A 30 -17.21 -29.31 -23.39
C ALA A 30 -18.05 -28.68 -22.26
N THR A 31 -19.09 -27.97 -22.66
CA THR A 31 -20.31 -27.72 -21.89
C THR A 31 -21.13 -29.04 -21.83
N PRO A 32 -21.95 -29.30 -20.81
CA PRO A 32 -23.32 -28.83 -20.93
C PRO A 32 -23.98 -28.31 -19.63
N ARG A 33 -24.74 -27.30 -19.81
CA ARG A 33 -26.09 -26.94 -19.35
C ARG A 33 -26.73 -27.90 -18.32
N ASN A 34 -27.12 -27.33 -17.17
CA ASN A 34 -28.42 -27.67 -16.60
C ASN A 34 -29.04 -26.47 -15.88
N GLU A 35 -30.21 -26.11 -16.34
CA GLU A 35 -31.12 -25.17 -15.72
C GLU A 35 -31.74 -25.84 -14.48
N THR A 36 -32.07 -25.08 -13.46
CA THR A 36 -33.38 -25.11 -12.81
C THR A 36 -33.45 -24.20 -11.60
N SER A 37 -34.34 -23.22 -11.70
CA SER A 37 -35.28 -22.68 -10.72
C SER A 37 -34.81 -22.01 -9.45
N ALA A 38 -35.00 -20.72 -9.43
CA ALA A 38 -35.89 -19.94 -8.56
C ALA A 38 -35.96 -20.35 -7.07
N ASP A 39 -35.49 -19.46 -6.19
CA ASP A 39 -36.30 -19.08 -5.05
C ASP A 39 -35.98 -17.65 -4.59
N THR A 40 -36.92 -16.77 -4.83
CA THR A 40 -36.95 -15.38 -4.39
C THR A 40 -37.46 -15.37 -2.96
N LYS A 41 -36.58 -15.13 -1.98
CA LYS A 41 -37.00 -14.71 -0.66
C LYS A 41 -36.83 -13.21 -0.50
N VAL A 42 -37.93 -12.55 -0.77
CA VAL A 42 -38.20 -11.17 -0.37
C VAL A 42 -38.34 -11.16 1.16
N PHE A 43 -37.37 -10.52 1.83
CA PHE A 43 -37.51 -10.24 3.25
C PHE A 43 -38.03 -8.81 3.41
N SER A 44 -39.30 -8.70 3.70
CA SER A 44 -39.99 -7.47 4.08
C SER A 44 -39.71 -7.20 5.57
N VAL A 45 -39.09 -6.08 5.88
CA VAL A 45 -38.96 -5.57 7.25
C VAL A 45 -40.13 -4.59 7.47
N PRO A 46 -40.97 -4.76 8.51
CA PRO A 46 -42.00 -3.80 8.87
C PRO A 46 -41.39 -2.58 9.56
N VAL A 47 -41.79 -1.41 9.11
CA VAL A 47 -41.58 -0.12 9.76
C VAL A 47 -42.60 0.04 10.88
N PRO A 48 -42.24 0.42 12.09
CA PRO A 48 -43.16 1.08 13.03
C PRO A 48 -42.98 2.57 12.94
N GLN A 49 -44.00 3.25 12.46
CA GLN A 49 -44.23 4.65 12.79
C GLN A 49 -44.72 4.75 14.22
N THR A 50 -44.22 5.69 15.00
CA THR A 50 -45.00 6.41 16.01
C THR A 50 -44.37 7.77 16.30
N ASP A 51 -45.26 8.76 16.18
CA ASP A 51 -45.10 10.18 16.44
C ASP A 51 -44.70 10.49 17.89
N ALA A 52 -44.01 11.58 18.08
CA ALA A 52 -44.34 12.74 18.86
C ALA A 52 -43.12 13.48 19.41
N ARG A 53 -42.84 14.62 18.80
CA ARG A 53 -42.72 15.95 19.42
C ARG A 53 -42.06 16.04 20.79
N VAL A 54 -40.90 16.75 20.88
CA VAL A 54 -40.67 17.97 21.65
C VAL A 54 -39.22 18.48 21.39
N ASN A 55 -39.11 19.69 20.87
CA ASN A 55 -37.94 20.53 21.00
C ASN A 55 -38.06 21.27 22.33
N PRO A 56 -37.03 21.80 23.02
CA PRO A 56 -36.09 22.76 22.44
C PRO A 56 -34.63 22.76 23.02
N THR A 57 -33.75 23.36 22.20
CA THR A 57 -32.76 24.39 22.59
C THR A 57 -31.40 23.97 23.20
N SER A 58 -30.35 24.39 22.45
CA SER A 58 -28.98 24.78 22.87
C SER A 58 -28.00 23.65 23.14
N ASP A 59 -26.96 23.50 22.38
CA ASP A 59 -25.79 24.33 22.25
C ASP A 59 -24.93 23.86 21.10
N ALA A 60 -24.46 24.82 20.35
CA ALA A 60 -23.52 24.60 19.24
C ALA A 60 -22.19 24.08 19.76
N MET A 61 -21.91 22.78 19.49
CA MET A 61 -20.56 22.27 19.50
C MET A 61 -20.26 21.83 18.08
N SER A 62 -19.52 22.68 17.38
CA SER A 62 -19.06 22.45 16.03
C SER A 62 -18.20 21.19 16.00
N GLU A 63 -18.78 20.05 15.59
CA GLU A 63 -17.99 18.92 15.12
C GLU A 63 -17.22 19.37 13.88
N PRO A 64 -15.91 19.08 13.82
CA PRO A 64 -15.16 19.30 12.59
C PRO A 64 -15.72 18.33 11.55
N THR A 65 -16.47 18.87 10.60
CA THR A 65 -16.96 18.17 9.42
C THR A 65 -15.76 17.51 8.71
N SER A 66 -15.52 16.27 9.02
CA SER A 66 -14.61 15.42 8.26
C SER A 66 -15.22 15.27 6.88
N LYS A 67 -14.72 16.04 5.91
CA LYS A 67 -15.02 15.83 4.49
C LYS A 67 -14.72 14.36 4.21
N ALA A 68 -15.76 13.56 3.97
CA ALA A 68 -15.65 12.18 3.53
C ALA A 68 -14.83 12.18 2.23
N VAL A 69 -13.58 11.73 2.34
CA VAL A 69 -12.71 11.52 1.19
C VAL A 69 -13.28 10.29 0.49
N THR A 70 -13.98 10.50 -0.63
CA THR A 70 -14.51 9.45 -1.51
C THR A 70 -13.35 8.74 -2.20
N GLY A 71 -12.75 7.78 -1.53
CA GLY A 71 -11.65 6.97 -2.05
C GLY A 71 -11.75 5.51 -1.57
N LYS A 72 -11.09 4.59 -2.29
CA LYS A 72 -10.96 3.19 -1.89
C LYS A 72 -10.55 3.11 -0.40
N PRO A 73 -11.22 2.30 0.44
CA PRO A 73 -10.89 2.17 1.85
C PRO A 73 -9.39 1.90 2.07
N VAL A 74 -8.82 2.51 3.10
CA VAL A 74 -7.41 2.28 3.46
C VAL A 74 -7.28 0.91 4.07
N SER A 75 -6.54 0.02 3.40
CA SER A 75 -6.17 -1.29 3.97
C SER A 75 -5.26 -1.08 5.17
N VAL A 76 -5.52 -1.79 6.26
CA VAL A 76 -4.77 -1.70 7.51
C VAL A 76 -4.26 -3.08 7.88
N ARG A 77 -3.01 -3.16 8.34
CA ARG A 77 -2.40 -4.37 8.89
C ARG A 77 -1.66 -4.03 10.17
N SER A 78 -1.62 -4.96 11.12
CA SER A 78 -0.83 -4.83 12.34
C SER A 78 0.25 -5.91 12.35
N GLU A 79 1.52 -5.50 12.44
CA GLU A 79 2.68 -6.40 12.44
C GLU A 79 3.72 -5.90 13.45
N ASN A 80 4.52 -6.84 13.99
CA ASN A 80 5.79 -6.46 14.63
C ASN A 80 6.84 -6.28 13.54
N PHE A 81 7.71 -5.32 13.73
CA PHE A 81 8.83 -5.04 12.84
C PHE A 81 9.97 -4.38 13.59
N THR A 82 11.16 -4.45 13.02
CA THR A 82 12.34 -3.77 13.51
C THR A 82 12.69 -2.58 12.62
N LEU A 83 13.17 -1.52 13.24
CA LEU A 83 13.80 -0.37 12.63
C LEU A 83 15.33 -0.51 12.70
N THR A 84 16.05 0.15 11.81
CA THR A 84 17.50 0.33 12.01
C THR A 84 17.76 1.20 13.25
N ASN A 85 18.96 1.10 13.84
CA ASN A 85 19.29 1.91 15.01
C ASN A 85 19.19 3.42 14.73
N GLU A 86 19.53 3.84 13.51
CA GLU A 86 19.41 5.23 13.07
C GLU A 86 17.94 5.69 12.99
N ASP A 87 17.08 4.84 12.45
CA ASP A 87 15.65 5.12 12.29
C ASP A 87 14.90 5.08 13.62
N GLN A 88 15.41 4.30 14.60
CA GLN A 88 14.76 4.13 15.90
C GLN A 88 14.63 5.45 16.67
N ALA A 89 15.63 6.32 16.62
CA ALA A 89 15.60 7.62 17.30
C ALA A 89 14.48 8.52 16.76
N THR A 90 14.22 8.47 15.45
CA THR A 90 13.24 9.34 14.79
C THR A 90 11.83 8.75 14.76
N TYR A 91 11.74 7.42 14.56
CA TYR A 91 10.48 6.74 14.28
C TYR A 91 10.03 5.79 15.41
N GLY A 92 10.83 5.64 16.46
CA GLY A 92 10.56 4.72 17.57
C GLY A 92 9.25 5.00 18.32
N SER A 93 8.83 6.27 18.39
CA SER A 93 7.57 6.70 19.02
C SER A 93 6.37 6.69 18.09
N LYS A 94 6.53 6.36 16.80
CA LYS A 94 5.46 6.32 15.83
C LYS A 94 4.77 4.96 15.84
N ASN A 95 3.44 4.97 15.65
CA ASN A 95 2.61 3.77 15.65
C ASN A 95 2.04 3.44 14.27
N PHE A 96 1.93 4.44 13.39
CA PHE A 96 1.27 4.34 12.09
C PHE A 96 2.25 4.63 10.97
N PHE A 97 2.45 3.68 10.06
CA PHE A 97 3.44 3.73 8.99
C PHE A 97 2.76 3.54 7.65
N ILE A 98 3.05 4.42 6.68
CA ILE A 98 2.46 4.36 5.35
C ILE A 98 3.38 3.56 4.43
N ILE A 99 2.90 2.39 4.03
CA ILE A 99 3.66 1.45 3.20
C ILE A 99 3.28 1.60 1.74
N VAL A 100 4.29 1.79 0.90
CA VAL A 100 4.15 1.91 -0.57
C VAL A 100 4.80 0.75 -1.31
N GLY A 101 5.56 -0.09 -0.63
CA GLY A 101 6.18 -1.28 -1.22
C GLY A 101 6.47 -2.36 -0.18
N SER A 102 6.51 -3.60 -0.63
CA SER A 102 6.83 -4.76 0.20
C SER A 102 7.63 -5.76 -0.62
N PHE A 103 8.78 -6.16 -0.11
CA PHE A 103 9.77 -6.96 -0.82
C PHE A 103 10.24 -8.14 0.02
N LYS A 104 10.61 -9.24 -0.63
CA LYS A 104 11.27 -10.38 0.03
C LYS A 104 12.78 -10.16 0.16
N SER A 105 13.36 -9.34 -0.71
CA SER A 105 14.79 -9.03 -0.73
C SER A 105 15.03 -7.63 -0.17
N ASN A 106 16.04 -7.52 0.70
CA ASN A 106 16.51 -6.23 1.21
C ASN A 106 17.09 -5.36 0.09
N GLU A 107 17.76 -5.96 -0.88
CA GLU A 107 18.32 -5.26 -2.04
C GLU A 107 17.22 -4.56 -2.85
N ASN A 108 16.13 -5.28 -3.17
CA ASN A 108 15.01 -4.71 -3.90
C ASN A 108 14.31 -3.60 -3.12
N ALA A 109 14.17 -3.75 -1.80
CA ALA A 109 13.65 -2.70 -0.93
C ALA A 109 14.58 -1.47 -0.92
N GLY A 110 15.89 -1.70 -0.90
CA GLY A 110 16.92 -0.65 -0.97
C GLY A 110 16.87 0.13 -2.29
N ASN A 111 16.77 -0.56 -3.41
CA ASN A 111 16.64 0.06 -4.74
C ASN A 111 15.37 0.90 -4.83
N PHE A 112 14.26 0.38 -4.33
CA PHE A 112 13.00 1.11 -4.29
C PHE A 112 13.03 2.32 -3.34
N LYS A 113 13.69 2.19 -2.18
CA LYS A 113 13.96 3.32 -1.27
C LYS A 113 14.72 4.43 -1.98
N GLN A 114 15.76 4.10 -2.76
CA GLN A 114 16.51 5.10 -3.53
C GLN A 114 15.65 5.79 -4.60
N GLU A 115 14.80 5.03 -5.29
CA GLU A 115 13.86 5.60 -6.27
C GLU A 115 12.91 6.63 -5.62
N LEU A 116 12.32 6.28 -4.47
CA LEU A 116 11.46 7.17 -3.69
C LEU A 116 12.20 8.42 -3.20
N SER A 117 13.46 8.27 -2.79
CA SER A 117 14.28 9.42 -2.36
C SER A 117 14.50 10.41 -3.50
N LYS A 118 14.69 9.94 -4.73
CA LYS A 118 14.79 10.80 -5.94
C LYS A 118 13.48 11.55 -6.23
N GLN A 119 12.34 11.03 -5.75
CA GLN A 119 11.03 11.67 -5.87
C GLN A 119 10.72 12.63 -4.71
N GLY A 120 11.68 12.85 -3.80
CA GLY A 120 11.54 13.78 -2.67
C GLY A 120 10.94 13.19 -1.41
N PHE A 121 10.68 11.87 -1.36
CA PHE A 121 10.29 11.20 -0.12
C PHE A 121 11.50 10.99 0.80
N LYS A 122 11.22 10.72 2.08
CA LYS A 122 12.20 10.28 3.09
C LYS A 122 11.89 8.85 3.53
N PRO A 123 12.07 7.86 2.64
CA PRO A 123 11.63 6.50 2.91
C PRO A 123 12.55 5.78 3.90
N ILE A 124 11.95 4.91 4.72
CA ILE A 124 12.64 3.97 5.59
C ILE A 124 12.24 2.53 5.26
N ILE A 125 13.08 1.58 5.66
CA ILE A 125 12.80 0.16 5.50
C ILE A 125 12.51 -0.43 6.87
N LEU A 126 11.35 -1.10 7.00
CA LEU A 126 10.93 -1.84 8.17
C LEU A 126 11.11 -3.34 7.88
N HIS A 127 11.83 -4.05 8.74
CA HIS A 127 11.94 -5.50 8.63
C HIS A 127 10.82 -6.16 9.45
N SER A 128 9.81 -6.67 8.76
CA SER A 128 8.65 -7.31 9.37
C SER A 128 9.00 -8.70 9.92
N GLU A 129 8.34 -9.12 11.01
CA GLU A 129 8.42 -10.48 11.55
C GLU A 129 8.05 -11.57 10.53
N THR A 130 7.28 -11.20 9.49
CA THR A 130 6.91 -12.09 8.38
C THR A 130 8.01 -12.27 7.33
N GLY A 131 9.22 -11.75 7.58
CA GLY A 131 10.37 -11.82 6.68
C GLY A 131 10.23 -10.95 5.43
N ASN A 132 9.41 -9.90 5.49
CA ASN A 132 9.29 -8.93 4.41
C ASN A 132 9.96 -7.61 4.80
N TYR A 133 10.54 -6.95 3.80
CA TYR A 133 11.05 -5.58 3.87
C TYR A 133 9.96 -4.63 3.40
N ARG A 134 9.36 -3.86 4.33
CA ARG A 134 8.31 -2.89 4.06
C ARG A 134 8.95 -1.52 3.82
N VAL A 135 8.67 -0.90 2.68
CA VAL A 135 9.17 0.45 2.40
C VAL A 135 8.09 1.45 2.79
N CYS A 136 8.39 2.23 3.82
CA CYS A 136 7.53 3.25 4.40
C CYS A 136 7.97 4.64 3.92
N VAL A 137 7.04 5.50 3.57
CA VAL A 137 7.32 6.88 3.09
C VAL A 137 6.96 7.94 4.12
N ASP A 138 6.11 7.62 5.10
CA ASP A 138 5.69 8.57 6.14
C ASP A 138 5.19 7.83 7.38
N SER A 139 5.23 8.47 8.56
CA SER A 139 4.82 7.85 9.81
C SER A 139 4.19 8.84 10.77
N PHE A 140 3.23 8.38 11.58
CA PHE A 140 2.38 9.19 12.43
C PHE A 140 2.19 8.57 13.82
N THR A 141 1.82 9.40 14.78
CA THR A 141 1.32 8.98 16.09
C THR A 141 -0.20 8.89 16.10
N ASP A 142 -0.86 9.60 15.17
CA ASP A 142 -2.32 9.67 15.01
C ASP A 142 -2.79 8.90 13.78
N GLU A 143 -3.84 8.07 13.94
CA GLU A 143 -4.35 7.22 12.89
C GLU A 143 -5.12 8.01 11.81
N ALA A 144 -5.90 9.03 12.21
CA ALA A 144 -6.70 9.80 11.27
C ALA A 144 -5.81 10.59 10.31
N ALA A 145 -4.74 11.21 10.84
CA ALA A 145 -3.71 11.87 10.04
C ALA A 145 -3.02 10.89 9.09
N ALA A 146 -2.67 9.68 9.57
CA ALA A 146 -2.06 8.65 8.74
C ALA A 146 -2.99 8.20 7.60
N ARG A 147 -4.27 7.95 7.87
CA ARG A 147 -5.28 7.58 6.85
C ARG A 147 -5.45 8.68 5.80
N THR A 148 -5.55 9.93 6.23
CA THR A 148 -5.62 11.09 5.34
C THR A 148 -4.38 11.15 4.44
N ARG A 149 -3.20 10.93 4.99
CA ARG A 149 -1.96 10.93 4.22
C ARG A 149 -1.90 9.79 3.20
N VAL A 150 -2.38 8.58 3.52
CA VAL A 150 -2.52 7.47 2.55
C VAL A 150 -3.38 7.90 1.37
N GLN A 151 -4.54 8.51 1.62
CA GLN A 151 -5.42 8.98 0.54
C GLN A 151 -4.75 10.04 -0.33
N ASN A 152 -4.03 10.99 0.30
CA ASN A 152 -3.28 12.02 -0.43
C ASN A 152 -2.20 11.40 -1.33
N ILE A 153 -1.44 10.42 -0.83
CA ILE A 153 -0.42 9.71 -1.61
C ILE A 153 -1.06 9.00 -2.81
N ARG A 154 -2.16 8.29 -2.60
CA ARG A 154 -2.88 7.57 -3.68
C ARG A 154 -3.39 8.51 -4.78
N THR A 155 -3.84 9.71 -4.38
CA THR A 155 -4.36 10.72 -5.31
C THR A 155 -3.23 11.42 -6.06
N GLN A 156 -2.17 11.81 -5.35
CA GLN A 156 -1.05 12.56 -5.94
C GLN A 156 -0.11 11.67 -6.76
N TYR A 157 -0.02 10.40 -6.38
CA TYR A 157 0.90 9.44 -7.00
C TYR A 157 0.15 8.16 -7.38
N PRO A 158 -0.50 8.09 -8.55
CA PRO A 158 -1.27 6.92 -9.00
C PRO A 158 -0.46 5.62 -9.00
N LYS A 159 0.86 5.69 -9.17
CA LYS A 159 1.80 4.57 -9.04
C LYS A 159 1.73 3.90 -7.66
N TYR A 160 1.35 4.64 -6.62
CA TYR A 160 1.24 4.19 -5.24
C TYR A 160 -0.23 4.07 -4.77
N ALA A 161 -1.16 3.86 -5.69
CA ALA A 161 -2.59 3.69 -5.41
C ALA A 161 -2.90 2.54 -4.44
N ASP A 162 -2.01 1.55 -4.35
CA ASP A 162 -2.12 0.41 -3.44
C ASP A 162 -1.42 0.62 -2.10
N SER A 163 -0.97 1.84 -1.78
CA SER A 163 -0.40 2.15 -0.47
C SER A 163 -1.40 1.82 0.66
N TRP A 164 -0.88 1.40 1.80
CA TRP A 164 -1.67 0.93 2.92
C TRP A 164 -1.05 1.34 4.26
N LEU A 165 -1.80 1.15 5.36
CA LEU A 165 -1.40 1.55 6.70
C LEU A 165 -0.92 0.34 7.50
N LEU A 166 0.30 0.41 8.02
CA LEU A 166 0.88 -0.53 8.97
C LEU A 166 0.79 0.05 10.38
N ILE A 167 0.21 -0.71 11.29
CA ILE A 167 0.15 -0.39 12.72
C ILE A 167 1.20 -1.25 13.43
N ARG A 168 2.02 -0.62 14.26
CA ARG A 168 2.96 -1.31 15.14
C ARG A 168 2.18 -2.07 16.22
N LYS A 169 2.50 -3.36 16.42
CA LYS A 169 2.04 -4.15 17.58
C LYS A 169 2.91 -3.90 18.79
#